data_1f515b488074545513a35e2541dfebae
#
_entry.id   1f515b488074545513a35e2541dfebae
#
_cell.length_a   1.000
_cell.length_b   1.000
_cell.length_c   1.000
_cell.angle_alpha   90.00
_cell.angle_beta   90.00
_cell.angle_gamma   90.00
#
_symmetry.space_group_name_H-M   'P 1'
#
loop_
_entity.id
_entity.type
_entity.pdbx_description
1 polymer ?
#
loop_
_entity_poly.entity_id
_entity_poly.type
_entity_poly.pdbx_seq_one_letter_code
_entity_poly.pdbx_strand_id
1 'polypeptide(L)'
;MKIGRLTVSATDAAKMRIRDWYSYHRVMTEIFRKHGSCQLLWHFCGAFADGLHFVFLTDGNPVRPRYTDLGIEMRDFPEAFLDRERYRFDVRVSLSRMPNDGLDRKAGLPLEAVLPKFRASSARWGFDCEDLNLVQNRVEIFPHKNGKMVLPLYDITGTLRVTDPAVFRRAALYGIGPKLSFGCGLLRLYRAE
;
A
#
# COMPACT_ATOMS: atom_id res chain seq x y z
N MET A 1 0.47 1.64 -17.12
CA MET A 1 0.33 2.01 -15.68
C MET A 1 0.84 3.44 -15.48
N LYS A 2 0.24 4.16 -14.54
CA LYS A 2 0.65 5.51 -14.14
C LYS A 2 1.04 5.53 -12.67
N ILE A 3 2.11 6.23 -12.34
CA ILE A 3 2.53 6.49 -10.97
C ILE A 3 2.29 7.96 -10.64
N GLY A 4 1.86 8.23 -9.41
CA GLY A 4 1.58 9.60 -9.03
C GLY A 4 1.61 9.85 -7.53
N ARG A 5 1.40 11.12 -7.21
CA ARG A 5 1.28 11.65 -5.87
C ARG A 5 -0.06 12.37 -5.72
N LEU A 6 -0.72 12.16 -4.61
CA LEU A 6 -1.91 12.88 -4.18
C LEU A 6 -1.59 13.63 -2.90
N THR A 7 -1.83 14.93 -2.91
CA THR A 7 -1.82 15.78 -1.72
C THR A 7 -3.25 16.23 -1.41
N VAL A 8 -3.69 16.02 -0.18
CA VAL A 8 -4.99 16.44 0.32
C VAL A 8 -4.76 17.49 1.41
N SER A 9 -5.07 18.75 1.13
CA SER A 9 -4.94 19.84 2.08
C SER A 9 -5.73 19.60 3.36
N ALA A 10 -5.40 20.28 4.46
CA ALA A 10 -6.16 20.19 5.70
C ALA A 10 -7.64 20.58 5.49
N THR A 11 -7.88 21.60 4.66
CA THR A 11 -9.24 22.05 4.31
C THR A 11 -10.01 20.97 3.54
N ASP A 12 -9.38 20.32 2.57
CA ASP A 12 -10.03 19.26 1.81
C ASP A 12 -10.19 17.98 2.62
N ALA A 13 -9.25 17.67 3.50
CA ALA A 13 -9.37 16.57 4.45
C ALA A 13 -10.60 16.74 5.36
N ALA A 14 -10.87 17.97 5.82
CA ALA A 14 -12.06 18.29 6.59
C ALA A 14 -13.35 18.15 5.75
N LYS A 15 -13.39 18.70 4.53
CA LYS A 15 -14.52 18.57 3.59
C LYS A 15 -14.82 17.11 3.25
N MET A 16 -13.78 16.32 3.02
CA MET A 16 -13.87 14.88 2.73
C MET A 16 -14.08 14.02 3.97
N ARG A 17 -14.17 14.61 5.17
CA ARG A 17 -14.33 13.93 6.46
C ARG A 17 -13.32 12.81 6.66
N ILE A 18 -12.05 13.13 6.43
CA ILE A 18 -10.95 12.20 6.69
C ILE A 18 -10.65 12.19 8.18
N ARG A 19 -10.86 11.03 8.85
CA ARG A 19 -10.72 10.90 10.30
C ARG A 19 -9.94 9.66 10.72
N ASP A 20 -9.93 8.62 9.88
CA ASP A 20 -9.38 7.31 10.19
C ASP A 20 -8.86 6.62 8.92
N TRP A 21 -8.30 5.44 9.08
CA TRP A 21 -7.76 4.66 7.98
C TRP A 21 -8.81 4.25 6.93
N TYR A 22 -10.05 4.02 7.36
CA TYR A 22 -11.15 3.74 6.44
C TYR A 22 -11.47 4.93 5.55
N SER A 23 -11.34 6.14 6.08
CA SER A 23 -11.53 7.38 5.31
C SER A 23 -10.52 7.49 4.17
N TYR A 24 -9.26 7.06 4.38
CA TYR A 24 -8.26 7.00 3.29
C TYR A 24 -8.70 6.06 2.18
N HIS A 25 -9.13 4.84 2.52
CA HIS A 25 -9.67 3.89 1.55
C HIS A 25 -10.85 4.49 0.76
N ARG A 26 -11.80 5.13 1.44
CA ARG A 26 -12.97 5.76 0.82
C ARG A 26 -12.55 6.86 -0.15
N VAL A 27 -11.66 7.76 0.25
CA VAL A 27 -11.16 8.87 -0.56
C VAL A 27 -10.43 8.35 -1.81
N MET A 28 -9.54 7.40 -1.66
CA MET A 28 -8.83 6.80 -2.81
C MET A 28 -9.81 6.10 -3.77
N THR A 29 -10.83 5.43 -3.24
CA THR A 29 -11.87 4.81 -4.06
C THR A 29 -12.73 5.85 -4.79
N GLU A 30 -13.11 6.94 -4.13
CA GLU A 30 -13.88 8.03 -4.73
C GLU A 30 -13.11 8.70 -5.88
N ILE A 31 -11.82 8.95 -5.69
CA ILE A 31 -10.98 9.63 -6.70
C ILE A 31 -10.72 8.73 -7.92
N PHE A 32 -10.45 7.42 -7.72
CA PHE A 32 -9.94 6.57 -8.79
C PHE A 32 -10.94 5.56 -9.35
N ARG A 33 -11.98 5.17 -8.59
CA ARG A 33 -12.90 4.09 -8.97
C ARG A 33 -14.34 4.51 -9.20
N LYS A 34 -14.64 5.80 -9.12
CA LYS A 34 -16.01 6.31 -9.21
C LYS A 34 -16.70 5.99 -10.53
N HIS A 35 -15.95 5.85 -11.62
CA HIS A 35 -16.47 5.63 -12.97
C HIS A 35 -16.01 4.31 -13.60
N GLY A 36 -15.62 3.34 -12.82
CA GLY A 36 -15.22 2.02 -13.30
C GLY A 36 -14.25 1.28 -12.38
N SER A 37 -14.02 0.00 -12.64
CA SER A 37 -12.99 -0.77 -11.96
C SER A 37 -11.63 -0.43 -12.56
N CYS A 38 -10.70 0.04 -11.77
CA CYS A 38 -9.31 0.21 -12.15
C CYS A 38 -8.39 -0.48 -11.14
N GLN A 39 -7.20 -0.85 -11.58
CA GLN A 39 -6.13 -1.24 -10.69
C GLN A 39 -5.66 0.00 -9.92
N LEU A 40 -5.64 -0.10 -8.61
CA LEU A 40 -5.18 0.96 -7.73
C LEU A 40 -4.41 0.36 -6.56
N LEU A 41 -3.14 0.69 -6.50
CA LEU A 41 -2.30 0.53 -5.33
C LEU A 41 -1.99 1.90 -4.78
N TRP A 42 -1.96 2.05 -3.45
CA TRP A 42 -1.61 3.31 -2.84
C TRP A 42 -0.91 3.11 -1.49
N HIS A 43 -0.18 4.12 -1.08
CA HIS A 43 0.50 4.17 0.20
C HIS A 43 0.33 5.56 0.82
N PHE A 44 -0.08 5.62 2.08
CA PHE A 44 -0.10 6.86 2.85
C PHE A 44 1.30 7.15 3.38
N CYS A 45 1.87 8.26 2.94
CA CYS A 45 3.24 8.66 3.28
C CYS A 45 3.32 9.42 4.61
N GLY A 46 2.22 10.07 5.02
CA GLY A 46 2.20 10.85 6.26
C GLY A 46 1.37 12.13 6.13
N ALA A 47 1.28 12.85 7.26
CA ALA A 47 0.76 14.20 7.33
C ALA A 47 1.94 15.18 7.39
N PHE A 48 1.90 16.18 6.52
CA PHE A 48 2.92 17.23 6.38
C PHE A 48 2.28 18.61 6.52
N ALA A 49 3.07 19.68 6.49
CA ALA A 49 2.56 21.03 6.64
C ALA A 49 1.54 21.45 5.57
N ASP A 50 1.65 20.90 4.36
CA ASP A 50 0.77 21.15 3.21
C ASP A 50 -0.40 20.15 3.10
N GLY A 51 -0.46 19.13 3.96
CA GLY A 51 -1.56 18.17 4.00
C GLY A 51 -1.17 16.71 4.13
N LEU A 52 -2.12 15.84 3.77
CA LEU A 52 -1.94 14.39 3.76
C LEU A 52 -1.36 13.95 2.40
N HIS A 53 -0.27 13.20 2.44
CA HIS A 53 0.41 12.76 1.23
C HIS A 53 0.20 11.27 0.98
N PHE A 54 -0.11 10.95 -0.27
CA PHE A 54 -0.23 9.59 -0.77
C PHE A 54 0.57 9.43 -2.05
N VAL A 55 1.18 8.27 -2.22
CA VAL A 55 1.69 7.82 -3.52
C VAL A 55 0.80 6.71 -4.04
N PHE A 56 0.65 6.60 -5.35
CA PHE A 56 -0.21 5.59 -5.94
C PHE A 56 0.33 5.09 -7.29
N LEU A 57 -0.11 3.89 -7.65
CA LEU A 57 0.08 3.26 -8.95
C LEU A 57 -1.29 2.81 -9.47
N THR A 58 -1.65 3.20 -10.70
CA THR A 58 -2.99 2.93 -11.26
C THR A 58 -2.96 2.84 -12.79
N ASP A 59 -3.93 2.14 -13.36
CA ASP A 59 -4.26 2.21 -14.79
C ASP A 59 -5.43 3.16 -15.07
N GLY A 60 -6.09 3.67 -14.00
CA GLY A 60 -7.21 4.57 -14.09
C GLY A 60 -6.82 6.05 -14.19
N ASN A 61 -7.82 6.88 -14.48
CA ASN A 61 -7.70 8.33 -14.40
C ASN A 61 -8.44 8.84 -13.14
N PRO A 62 -7.85 9.79 -12.41
CA PRO A 62 -8.48 10.34 -11.22
C PRO A 62 -9.65 11.25 -11.59
N VAL A 63 -10.70 11.22 -10.79
CA VAL A 63 -11.82 12.13 -10.84
C VAL A 63 -11.77 13.04 -9.62
N ARG A 64 -11.56 14.33 -9.82
CA ARG A 64 -11.55 15.30 -8.72
C ARG A 64 -12.97 15.58 -8.25
N PRO A 65 -13.28 15.41 -6.95
CA PRO A 65 -14.54 15.89 -6.41
C PRO A 65 -14.66 17.42 -6.58
N ARG A 66 -15.82 17.90 -7.04
CA ARG A 66 -16.02 19.33 -7.39
C ARG A 66 -15.80 20.31 -6.24
N TYR A 67 -15.89 19.83 -5.01
CA TYR A 67 -15.75 20.65 -3.80
C TYR A 67 -14.33 20.67 -3.22
N THR A 68 -13.36 20.07 -3.91
CA THR A 68 -11.98 19.95 -3.46
C THR A 68 -10.99 20.47 -4.50
N ASP A 69 -9.83 20.91 -4.01
CA ASP A 69 -8.67 21.27 -4.83
C ASP A 69 -7.50 20.33 -4.53
N LEU A 70 -7.62 19.09 -4.97
CA LEU A 70 -6.64 18.05 -4.72
C LEU A 70 -5.39 18.24 -5.58
N GLY A 71 -4.21 18.25 -4.96
CA GLY A 71 -2.93 18.20 -5.65
C GLY A 71 -2.69 16.79 -6.20
N ILE A 72 -2.98 16.56 -7.50
CA ILE A 72 -2.75 15.26 -8.16
C ILE A 72 -1.70 15.44 -9.25
N GLU A 73 -0.57 14.78 -9.06
CA GLU A 73 0.51 14.70 -10.04
C GLU A 73 0.65 13.26 -10.52
N MET A 74 0.69 13.04 -11.83
CA MET A 74 0.80 11.71 -12.42
C MET A 74 1.72 11.72 -13.64
N ARG A 75 2.38 10.59 -13.86
CA ARG A 75 3.16 10.32 -15.07
C ARG A 75 3.08 8.84 -15.41
N ASP A 76 3.45 8.49 -16.61
CA ASP A 76 3.59 7.09 -16.99
C ASP A 76 4.65 6.40 -16.13
N PHE A 77 4.35 5.18 -15.70
CA PHE A 77 5.30 4.38 -14.94
C PHE A 77 6.41 3.90 -15.88
N PRO A 78 7.70 4.19 -15.59
CA PRO A 78 8.81 3.78 -16.44
C PRO A 78 9.07 2.28 -16.28
N GLU A 79 8.42 1.44 -17.09
CA GLU A 79 8.48 -0.01 -16.94
C GLU A 79 9.90 -0.59 -17.04
N ALA A 80 10.79 0.04 -17.84
CA ALA A 80 12.20 -0.34 -17.90
C ALA A 80 12.93 -0.19 -16.54
N PHE A 81 12.34 0.54 -15.58
CA PHE A 81 12.86 0.59 -14.23
C PHE A 81 12.79 -0.79 -13.54
N LEU A 82 11.88 -1.68 -13.95
CA LEU A 82 11.72 -3.03 -13.38
C LEU A 82 12.69 -4.09 -13.96
N ASP A 83 13.60 -3.71 -14.85
CA ASP A 83 14.54 -4.65 -15.48
C ASP A 83 15.86 -4.83 -14.71
N ARG A 84 15.97 -4.29 -13.49
CA ARG A 84 17.15 -4.39 -12.63
C ARG A 84 17.10 -5.66 -11.79
N GLU A 85 18.25 -6.15 -11.42
CA GLU A 85 18.39 -7.34 -10.57
C GLU A 85 18.17 -7.04 -9.07
N ARG A 86 18.47 -5.80 -8.62
CA ARG A 86 18.42 -5.42 -7.20
C ARG A 86 17.74 -4.07 -7.01
N TYR A 87 17.00 -3.98 -5.89
CA TYR A 87 16.34 -2.76 -5.45
C TYR A 87 16.43 -2.61 -3.93
N ARG A 88 16.54 -1.38 -3.47
CA ARG A 88 16.05 -1.03 -2.15
C ARG A 88 14.53 -0.88 -2.22
N PHE A 89 13.83 -1.26 -1.18
CA PHE A 89 12.38 -1.15 -1.16
C PHE A 89 11.84 -0.72 0.20
N ASP A 90 10.65 -0.19 0.19
CA ASP A 90 9.77 -0.17 1.32
C ASP A 90 8.36 -0.60 0.91
N VAL A 91 7.63 -1.18 1.84
CA VAL A 91 6.27 -1.65 1.62
C VAL A 91 5.49 -1.69 2.93
N ARG A 92 4.22 -1.31 2.88
CA ARG A 92 3.26 -1.59 3.94
C ARG A 92 2.51 -2.86 3.62
N VAL A 93 2.49 -3.80 4.54
CA VAL A 93 1.76 -5.07 4.40
C VAL A 93 0.82 -5.28 5.58
N SER A 94 -0.25 -6.04 5.35
CA SER A 94 -1.12 -6.53 6.41
C SER A 94 -0.92 -8.03 6.53
N LEU A 95 -0.22 -8.44 7.59
CA LEU A 95 0.04 -9.84 7.87
C LEU A 95 -0.77 -10.25 9.11
N SER A 96 -1.57 -11.29 8.95
CA SER A 96 -2.40 -11.85 10.02
C SER A 96 -2.31 -13.36 10.05
N ARG A 97 -2.54 -13.93 11.20
CA ARG A 97 -2.80 -15.37 11.37
C ARG A 97 -4.29 -15.57 11.63
N MET A 98 -4.79 -16.76 11.33
CA MET A 98 -6.08 -17.20 11.85
C MET A 98 -5.82 -17.74 13.26
N PRO A 99 -6.50 -17.26 14.29
CA PRO A 99 -6.45 -17.88 15.60
C PRO A 99 -6.98 -19.31 15.53
N ASN A 100 -6.36 -20.25 16.25
CA ASN A 100 -6.79 -21.66 16.30
C ASN A 100 -8.01 -21.89 17.21
N ASP A 101 -8.63 -20.84 17.70
CA ASP A 101 -9.72 -20.88 18.68
C ASP A 101 -11.15 -20.97 18.10
N GLY A 102 -11.26 -21.20 16.78
CA GLY A 102 -12.55 -21.28 16.09
C GLY A 102 -13.29 -19.95 15.95
N LEU A 103 -12.75 -18.88 16.50
CA LEU A 103 -13.26 -17.53 16.32
C LEU A 103 -12.65 -16.91 15.04
N ASP A 104 -13.49 -16.43 14.16
CA ASP A 104 -13.14 -15.85 12.85
C ASP A 104 -12.44 -14.47 13.00
N ARG A 105 -11.52 -14.35 13.95
CA ARG A 105 -10.78 -13.13 14.27
C ARG A 105 -9.37 -13.19 13.70
N LYS A 106 -9.13 -12.42 12.67
CA LYS A 106 -7.77 -12.22 12.14
C LYS A 106 -6.97 -11.34 13.10
N ALA A 107 -6.07 -11.97 13.85
CA ALA A 107 -5.12 -11.24 14.68
C ALA A 107 -3.87 -10.86 13.87
N GLY A 108 -3.19 -9.77 14.26
CA GLY A 108 -1.85 -9.45 13.78
C GLY A 108 -0.85 -10.55 14.14
N LEU A 109 0.28 -10.59 13.45
CA LEU A 109 1.39 -11.45 13.81
C LEU A 109 2.14 -10.88 15.03
N PRO A 110 2.71 -11.73 15.88
CA PRO A 110 3.76 -11.32 16.81
C PRO A 110 4.91 -10.65 16.05
N LEU A 111 5.53 -9.64 16.64
CA LEU A 111 6.54 -8.82 15.94
C LEU A 111 7.72 -9.64 15.43
N GLU A 112 8.17 -10.62 16.21
CA GLU A 112 9.25 -11.55 15.86
C GLU A 112 8.92 -12.45 14.65
N ALA A 113 7.64 -12.67 14.37
CA ALA A 113 7.19 -13.50 13.25
C ALA A 113 6.99 -12.71 11.93
N VAL A 114 6.98 -11.37 11.99
CA VAL A 114 6.66 -10.51 10.83
C VAL A 114 7.69 -10.66 9.73
N LEU A 115 8.95 -10.39 10.02
CA LEU A 115 10.04 -10.45 9.02
C LEU A 115 10.29 -11.87 8.49
N PRO A 116 10.33 -12.92 9.32
CA PRO A 116 10.39 -14.31 8.83
C PRO A 116 9.23 -14.66 7.90
N LYS A 117 7.99 -14.25 8.23
CA LYS A 117 6.81 -14.48 7.40
C LYS A 117 6.88 -13.74 6.07
N PHE A 118 7.34 -12.49 6.08
CA PHE A 118 7.52 -11.69 4.88
C PHE A 118 8.58 -12.34 3.97
N ARG A 119 9.75 -12.69 4.52
CA ARG A 119 10.84 -13.39 3.81
C ARG A 119 10.37 -14.70 3.19
N ALA A 120 9.65 -15.54 3.94
CA ALA A 120 9.10 -16.79 3.43
C ALA A 120 8.07 -16.61 2.32
N SER A 121 7.50 -15.41 2.20
CA SER A 121 6.52 -15.09 1.15
C SER A 121 7.15 -14.48 -0.10
N SER A 122 8.37 -13.95 -0.02
CA SER A 122 8.99 -13.16 -1.09
C SER A 122 9.22 -13.95 -2.38
N ALA A 123 9.56 -15.23 -2.30
CA ALA A 123 9.73 -16.09 -3.47
C ALA A 123 8.46 -16.16 -4.35
N ARG A 124 7.27 -16.09 -3.74
CA ARG A 124 6.00 -16.05 -4.48
C ARG A 124 5.78 -14.74 -5.25
N TRP A 125 6.57 -13.72 -4.93
CA TRP A 125 6.54 -12.41 -5.57
C TRP A 125 7.73 -12.20 -6.52
N GLY A 126 8.55 -13.25 -6.76
CA GLY A 126 9.65 -13.26 -7.71
C GLY A 126 10.93 -12.61 -7.20
N PHE A 127 11.13 -12.51 -5.89
CA PHE A 127 12.36 -11.96 -5.31
C PHE A 127 12.76 -12.63 -3.99
N ASP A 128 14.03 -12.52 -3.66
CA ASP A 128 14.57 -12.80 -2.33
C ASP A 128 14.83 -11.49 -1.59
N CYS A 129 14.71 -11.53 -0.25
CA CYS A 129 14.95 -10.38 0.59
C CYS A 129 16.31 -10.44 1.28
N GLU A 130 16.99 -9.30 1.29
CA GLU A 130 18.19 -9.02 2.08
C GLU A 130 17.87 -7.86 3.06
N ASP A 131 18.62 -7.75 4.15
CA ASP A 131 18.59 -6.58 5.07
C ASP A 131 17.18 -6.08 5.47
N LEU A 132 16.31 -7.01 5.85
CA LEU A 132 14.94 -6.66 6.23
C LEU A 132 14.89 -5.95 7.57
N ASN A 133 14.14 -4.84 7.62
CA ASN A 133 13.87 -4.08 8.83
C ASN A 133 12.37 -3.81 8.97
N LEU A 134 11.83 -4.01 10.16
CA LEU A 134 10.50 -3.57 10.54
C LEU A 134 10.61 -2.13 11.08
N VAL A 135 10.13 -1.17 10.29
CA VAL A 135 10.24 0.27 10.61
C VAL A 135 9.12 0.71 11.54
N GLN A 136 7.91 0.23 11.29
CA GLN A 136 6.74 0.59 12.07
C GLN A 136 5.72 -0.55 12.06
N ASN A 137 5.00 -0.67 13.18
CA ASN A 137 3.80 -1.50 13.24
C ASN A 137 2.67 -0.72 13.91
N ARG A 138 1.44 -0.99 13.50
CA ARG A 138 0.23 -0.44 14.11
C ARG A 138 -0.96 -1.32 13.79
N VAL A 139 -2.04 -1.13 14.54
CA VAL A 139 -3.31 -1.81 14.31
C VAL A 139 -4.39 -0.74 14.17
N GLU A 140 -5.03 -0.70 13.02
CA GLU A 140 -6.17 0.16 12.76
C GLU A 140 -7.47 -0.61 13.01
N ILE A 141 -8.40 0.01 13.73
CA ILE A 141 -9.71 -0.58 14.03
C ILE A 141 -10.79 0.41 13.62
N PHE A 142 -11.65 -0.01 12.71
CA PHE A 142 -12.74 0.84 12.22
C PHE A 142 -14.02 0.04 11.96
N PRO A 143 -15.20 0.70 11.97
CA PRO A 143 -16.48 0.07 11.62
C PRO A 143 -16.44 -0.45 10.18
N HIS A 144 -16.92 -1.67 9.94
CA HIS A 144 -17.03 -2.25 8.61
C HIS A 144 -18.21 -3.21 8.52
N LYS A 145 -19.15 -2.93 7.61
CA LYS A 145 -20.37 -3.72 7.43
C LYS A 145 -21.06 -4.00 8.79
N ASN A 146 -21.12 -5.28 9.18
CA ASN A 146 -21.82 -5.74 10.36
C ASN A 146 -20.89 -5.88 11.60
N GLY A 147 -19.74 -5.22 11.63
CA GLY A 147 -18.81 -5.35 12.74
C GLY A 147 -17.65 -4.37 12.68
N LYS A 148 -16.53 -4.78 13.24
CA LYS A 148 -15.27 -4.03 13.19
C LYS A 148 -14.25 -4.75 12.32
N MET A 149 -13.53 -4.00 11.48
CA MET A 149 -12.34 -4.50 10.83
C MET A 149 -11.14 -4.20 11.71
N VAL A 150 -10.33 -5.21 11.93
CA VAL A 150 -8.99 -5.09 12.52
C VAL A 150 -7.99 -5.22 11.40
N LEU A 151 -7.16 -4.21 11.21
CA LEU A 151 -6.19 -4.09 10.14
C LEU A 151 -4.78 -3.94 10.74
N PRO A 152 -4.04 -5.03 10.95
CA PRO A 152 -2.65 -4.94 11.36
C PRO A 152 -1.82 -4.47 10.16
N LEU A 153 -0.98 -3.47 10.38
CA LEU A 153 -0.13 -2.83 9.39
C LEU A 153 1.32 -2.90 9.83
N TYR A 154 2.19 -3.31 8.91
CA TYR A 154 3.63 -3.43 9.13
C TYR A 154 4.35 -2.73 7.98
N ASP A 155 5.17 -1.73 8.30
CA ASP A 155 6.02 -1.04 7.35
C ASP A 155 7.39 -1.70 7.36
N ILE A 156 7.75 -2.31 6.24
CA ILE A 156 8.97 -3.10 6.07
C ILE A 156 9.86 -2.44 5.03
N THR A 157 11.13 -2.32 5.32
CA THR A 157 12.17 -1.87 4.38
C THR A 157 13.23 -2.94 4.19
N GLY A 158 13.98 -2.85 3.12
CA GLY A 158 15.10 -3.75 2.86
C GLY A 158 15.66 -3.62 1.47
N THR A 159 16.53 -4.56 1.14
CA THR A 159 17.02 -4.80 -0.20
C THR A 159 16.42 -6.10 -0.72
N LEU A 160 16.07 -6.13 -1.99
CA LEU A 160 15.60 -7.33 -2.67
C LEU A 160 16.45 -7.63 -3.90
N ARG A 161 16.59 -8.92 -4.18
CA ARG A 161 17.19 -9.45 -5.41
C ARG A 161 16.11 -10.18 -6.20
N VAL A 162 15.93 -9.79 -7.46
CA VAL A 162 14.94 -10.41 -8.35
C VAL A 162 15.39 -11.83 -8.70
N THR A 163 14.51 -12.79 -8.49
CA THR A 163 14.75 -14.22 -8.80
C THR A 163 13.90 -14.71 -9.98
N ASP A 164 12.74 -14.08 -10.21
CA ASP A 164 11.87 -14.31 -11.35
C ASP A 164 11.36 -12.95 -11.87
N PRO A 165 11.92 -12.43 -12.96
CA PRO A 165 11.56 -11.11 -13.48
C PRO A 165 10.08 -10.96 -13.86
N ALA A 166 9.45 -12.01 -14.39
CA ALA A 166 8.05 -11.95 -14.82
C ALA A 166 7.10 -11.88 -13.61
N VAL A 167 7.35 -12.72 -12.60
CA VAL A 167 6.58 -12.72 -11.35
C VAL A 167 6.83 -11.44 -10.56
N PHE A 168 8.08 -10.97 -10.50
CA PHE A 168 8.43 -9.69 -9.86
C PHE A 168 7.74 -8.50 -10.52
N ARG A 169 7.77 -8.40 -11.85
CA ARG A 169 7.07 -7.34 -12.58
C ARG A 169 5.58 -7.32 -12.24
N ARG A 170 4.93 -8.50 -12.20
CA ARG A 170 3.54 -8.61 -11.78
C ARG A 170 3.33 -8.14 -10.34
N ALA A 171 4.19 -8.54 -9.42
CA ALA A 171 4.13 -8.12 -8.01
C ALA A 171 4.30 -6.60 -7.87
N ALA A 172 5.24 -6.00 -8.57
CA ALA A 172 5.48 -4.56 -8.56
C ALA A 172 4.30 -3.75 -9.12
N LEU A 173 3.64 -4.23 -10.17
CA LEU A 173 2.54 -3.52 -10.84
C LEU A 173 1.18 -3.77 -10.20
N TYR A 174 0.94 -4.94 -9.60
CA TYR A 174 -0.36 -5.34 -9.08
C TYR A 174 -0.40 -5.49 -7.56
N GLY A 175 0.75 -5.33 -6.90
CA GLY A 175 0.88 -5.34 -5.45
C GLY A 175 1.13 -6.73 -4.85
N ILE A 176 1.58 -6.72 -3.60
CA ILE A 176 1.92 -7.90 -2.83
C ILE A 176 1.03 -8.04 -1.59
N GLY A 177 0.64 -9.27 -1.28
CA GLY A 177 -0.13 -9.59 -0.07
C GLY A 177 -1.59 -9.13 -0.11
N PRO A 178 -2.29 -9.25 1.01
CA PRO A 178 -3.70 -8.88 1.14
C PRO A 178 -3.90 -7.41 1.46
N LYS A 179 -5.18 -6.95 1.44
CA LYS A 179 -5.59 -5.59 1.85
C LYS A 179 -5.05 -4.46 0.96
N LEU A 180 -4.87 -4.73 -0.33
CA LEU A 180 -4.40 -3.76 -1.32
C LEU A 180 -5.27 -2.48 -1.34
N SER A 181 -6.59 -2.63 -1.25
CA SER A 181 -7.52 -1.49 -1.21
C SER A 181 -7.40 -0.61 0.03
N PHE A 182 -6.70 -1.09 1.06
CA PHE A 182 -6.45 -0.36 2.30
C PHE A 182 -5.02 0.20 2.39
N GLY A 183 -4.36 0.43 1.26
CA GLY A 183 -3.04 1.04 1.21
C GLY A 183 -1.88 0.12 1.59
N CYS A 184 -2.11 -1.19 1.43
CA CYS A 184 -1.07 -2.21 1.56
C CYS A 184 -0.57 -2.66 0.20
N GLY A 185 0.60 -3.28 0.18
CA GLY A 185 1.12 -4.04 -0.96
C GLY A 185 1.72 -3.22 -2.10
N LEU A 186 1.68 -1.88 -2.06
CA LEU A 186 2.46 -1.08 -3.01
C LEU A 186 3.94 -1.20 -2.68
N LEU A 187 4.67 -1.95 -3.50
CA LEU A 187 6.11 -2.10 -3.40
C LEU A 187 6.79 -0.84 -3.96
N ARG A 188 7.26 0.04 -3.09
CA ARG A 188 8.00 1.24 -3.49
C ARG A 188 9.46 0.88 -3.68
N LEU A 189 9.94 1.03 -4.90
CA LEU A 189 11.26 0.58 -5.33
C LEU A 189 12.19 1.77 -5.52
N TYR A 190 13.43 1.60 -5.11
CA TYR A 190 14.52 2.55 -5.27
C TYR A 190 15.73 1.85 -5.86
N ARG A 191 16.59 2.58 -6.55
CA ARG A 191 17.86 2.02 -7.04
C ARG A 191 18.66 1.51 -5.85
N ALA A 192 19.13 0.26 -5.92
CA ALA A 192 20.22 -0.19 -5.08
C ALA A 192 21.52 0.41 -5.64
N GLU A 193 22.36 0.90 -4.77
CA GLU A 193 23.74 1.32 -5.11
C GLU A 193 24.59 0.10 -5.41
#